data_ecb2a1da777687ca4089f1c041172fd5
#
_entry.id   ecb2a1da777687ca4089f1c041172fd5
#
_cell.length_a   1.000
_cell.length_b   1.000
_cell.length_c   1.000
_cell.angle_alpha   90.00
_cell.angle_beta   90.00
_cell.angle_gamma   90.00
#
_symmetry.space_group_name_H-M   'P 1'
#
loop_
_entity.id
_entity.type
_entity.pdbx_description
1 polymer ?
#
loop_
_entity_poly.entity_id
_entity_poly.type
_entity_poly.pdbx_seq_one_letter_code
_entity_poly.pdbx_strand_id
1 'polypeptide(L)'
;MLLNDNSRNLFEKKLLLLIHHHADVDAVASAIALQTVFKDAVICAPDRVSSHGQKIAEFNEAEILMNSPEEWGGTVVVLDSPNPEHCSPVPKTKHMIVIDHHTKIEGWDEGTEIIHQPNKTSTAEIIIQIINELGLKINKKCANVLLAAIYTDTGQFRHANNETFSSASILCENGAEPQEVITLLDSERPIIQKVAFLKAAQNMKWIQHGKWIIATSIVGSFESGSARHMIVLGADVAIVGSNQKNGEMRLSTRASNQIVSKGFNLTQILEKI
;
A
#
# COMPACT_ATOMS: atom_id res chain seq x y z
N MET A 1 15.61 14.32 -14.68
CA MET A 1 14.39 14.68 -15.41
C MET A 1 13.71 13.39 -15.79
N LEU A 2 12.48 13.18 -15.32
CA LEU A 2 11.69 11.97 -15.54
C LEU A 2 10.90 12.04 -16.84
N LEU A 3 10.43 13.25 -17.15
CA LEU A 3 9.54 13.48 -18.29
C LEU A 3 10.34 13.96 -19.50
N ASN A 4 10.23 13.22 -20.60
CA ASN A 4 10.62 13.70 -21.92
C ASN A 4 9.45 14.49 -22.57
N ASP A 5 9.66 15.07 -23.77
CA ASP A 5 8.63 15.85 -24.43
C ASP A 5 7.38 15.02 -24.78
N ASN A 6 7.55 13.73 -25.09
CA ASN A 6 6.42 12.83 -25.37
C ASN A 6 5.57 12.63 -24.12
N SER A 7 6.18 12.28 -22.99
CA SER A 7 5.48 12.10 -21.72
C SER A 7 4.73 13.36 -21.31
N ARG A 8 5.33 14.56 -21.48
CA ARG A 8 4.68 15.85 -21.18
C ARG A 8 3.40 16.04 -22.00
N ASN A 9 3.47 15.80 -23.30
CA ASN A 9 2.31 15.92 -24.20
C ASN A 9 1.19 14.92 -23.86
N LEU A 10 1.52 13.77 -23.29
CA LEU A 10 0.53 12.78 -22.88
C LEU A 10 -0.29 13.26 -21.67
N PHE A 11 0.29 14.05 -20.77
CA PHE A 11 -0.43 14.65 -19.64
C PHE A 11 -1.36 15.80 -20.04
N GLU A 12 -1.24 16.36 -21.23
CA GLU A 12 -2.14 17.41 -21.75
C GLU A 12 -3.49 16.87 -22.24
N LYS A 13 -3.63 15.56 -22.37
CA LYS A 13 -4.85 14.89 -22.86
C LYS A 13 -5.81 14.60 -21.70
N LYS A 14 -7.03 14.18 -22.02
CA LYS A 14 -7.97 13.67 -21.01
C LYS A 14 -7.39 12.40 -20.37
N LEU A 15 -7.19 12.40 -19.04
CA LEU A 15 -6.53 11.32 -18.34
C LEU A 15 -7.54 10.32 -17.73
N LEU A 16 -7.24 9.03 -17.87
CA LEU A 16 -7.77 7.96 -17.04
C LEU A 16 -6.65 7.47 -16.14
N LEU A 17 -6.81 7.64 -14.84
CA LEU A 17 -5.86 7.20 -13.83
C LEU A 17 -6.27 5.79 -13.39
N LEU A 18 -5.64 4.78 -13.99
CA LEU A 18 -5.94 3.37 -13.75
C LEU A 18 -5.07 2.87 -12.60
N ILE A 19 -5.71 2.41 -11.53
CA ILE A 19 -5.06 1.81 -10.37
C ILE A 19 -5.28 0.28 -10.35
N HIS A 20 -4.52 -0.43 -9.54
CA HIS A 20 -4.52 -1.90 -9.53
C HIS A 20 -5.73 -2.52 -8.80
N HIS A 21 -5.89 -3.84 -8.95
CA HIS A 21 -6.82 -4.63 -8.15
C HIS A 21 -6.50 -4.50 -6.66
N HIS A 22 -7.54 -4.38 -5.81
CA HIS A 22 -7.34 -4.14 -4.38
C HIS A 22 -6.50 -2.90 -4.06
N ALA A 23 -6.66 -1.85 -4.89
CA ALA A 23 -5.87 -0.64 -4.80
C ALA A 23 -5.64 -0.19 -3.36
N ASP A 24 -4.40 -0.08 -2.98
CA ASP A 24 -3.99 0.32 -1.65
C ASP A 24 -3.91 1.85 -1.50
N VAL A 25 -3.27 2.33 -0.45
CA VAL A 25 -3.19 3.76 -0.21
C VAL A 25 -2.26 4.44 -1.21
N ASP A 26 -1.16 3.79 -1.64
CA ASP A 26 -0.23 4.41 -2.58
C ASP A 26 -0.86 4.61 -3.96
N ALA A 27 -1.51 3.57 -4.50
CA ALA A 27 -2.23 3.66 -5.76
C ALA A 27 -3.35 4.72 -5.73
N VAL A 28 -4.21 4.69 -4.70
CA VAL A 28 -5.34 5.62 -4.56
C VAL A 28 -4.87 7.06 -4.35
N ALA A 29 -3.92 7.29 -3.46
CA ALA A 29 -3.42 8.61 -3.15
C ALA A 29 -2.66 9.23 -4.34
N SER A 30 -1.87 8.44 -5.06
CA SER A 30 -1.19 8.85 -6.29
C SER A 30 -2.19 9.30 -7.36
N ALA A 31 -3.29 8.56 -7.53
CA ALA A 31 -4.37 8.94 -8.44
C ALA A 31 -5.08 10.24 -8.00
N ILE A 32 -5.44 10.37 -6.72
CA ILE A 32 -6.07 11.59 -6.18
C ILE A 32 -5.14 12.79 -6.32
N ALA A 33 -3.85 12.63 -6.07
CA ALA A 33 -2.88 13.70 -6.23
C ALA A 33 -2.82 14.20 -7.69
N LEU A 34 -2.78 13.30 -8.66
CA LEU A 34 -2.86 13.68 -10.08
C LEU A 34 -4.21 14.32 -10.42
N GLN A 35 -5.33 13.79 -9.93
CA GLN A 35 -6.65 14.40 -10.16
C GLN A 35 -6.74 15.81 -9.55
N THR A 36 -6.01 16.09 -8.46
CA THR A 36 -6.00 17.42 -7.84
C THR A 36 -5.38 18.47 -8.79
N VAL A 37 -4.40 18.09 -9.59
CA VAL A 37 -3.73 18.99 -10.56
C VAL A 37 -4.32 18.89 -11.97
N PHE A 38 -4.92 17.74 -12.33
CA PHE A 38 -5.64 17.50 -13.58
C PHE A 38 -7.11 17.25 -13.29
N LYS A 39 -7.90 18.32 -13.13
CA LYS A 39 -9.28 18.26 -12.61
C LYS A 39 -10.25 17.42 -13.42
N ASP A 40 -9.99 17.25 -14.72
CA ASP A 40 -10.82 16.43 -15.63
C ASP A 40 -10.37 14.96 -15.67
N ALA A 41 -9.36 14.58 -14.87
CA ALA A 41 -8.90 13.22 -14.78
C ALA A 41 -9.92 12.33 -14.06
N VAL A 42 -10.12 11.12 -14.60
CA VAL A 42 -11.02 10.11 -14.04
C VAL A 42 -10.18 9.03 -13.38
N ILE A 43 -10.45 8.74 -12.10
CA ILE A 43 -9.81 7.63 -11.39
C ILE A 43 -10.63 6.36 -11.67
N CYS A 44 -9.94 5.27 -11.99
CA CYS A 44 -10.57 3.99 -12.27
C CYS A 44 -9.86 2.85 -11.55
N ALA A 45 -10.64 2.01 -10.85
CA ALA A 45 -10.20 0.76 -10.28
C ALA A 45 -10.97 -0.40 -10.94
N PRO A 46 -10.27 -1.44 -11.45
CA PRO A 46 -10.96 -2.52 -12.18
C PRO A 46 -11.74 -3.47 -11.25
N ASP A 47 -11.43 -3.54 -9.98
CA ASP A 47 -12.11 -4.40 -9.00
C ASP A 47 -12.48 -3.59 -7.76
N ARG A 48 -11.69 -3.63 -6.71
CA ARG A 48 -12.00 -3.00 -5.42
C ARG A 48 -10.82 -2.20 -4.88
N VAL A 49 -11.16 -1.32 -3.95
CA VAL A 49 -10.19 -0.51 -3.21
C VAL A 49 -10.04 -1.08 -1.80
N SER A 50 -8.84 -1.07 -1.26
CA SER A 50 -8.58 -1.49 0.13
C SER A 50 -9.34 -0.59 1.12
N SER A 51 -9.58 -1.07 2.33
CA SER A 51 -10.29 -0.29 3.36
C SER A 51 -9.60 1.04 3.71
N HIS A 52 -8.27 1.10 3.65
CA HIS A 52 -7.53 2.34 3.88
C HIS A 52 -7.57 3.24 2.63
N GLY A 53 -7.43 2.67 1.44
CA GLY A 53 -7.61 3.41 0.19
C GLY A 53 -9.00 4.04 0.06
N GLN A 54 -10.04 3.29 0.46
CA GLN A 54 -11.41 3.80 0.50
C GLN A 54 -11.56 5.00 1.45
N LYS A 55 -10.98 4.95 2.66
CA LYS A 55 -10.98 6.09 3.59
C LYS A 55 -10.30 7.32 3.01
N ILE A 56 -9.16 7.13 2.32
CA ILE A 56 -8.47 8.22 1.63
C ILE A 56 -9.36 8.82 0.54
N ALA A 57 -10.04 7.98 -0.25
CA ALA A 57 -10.96 8.44 -1.29
C ALA A 57 -12.14 9.22 -0.70
N GLU A 58 -12.82 8.66 0.32
CA GLU A 58 -13.95 9.29 1.01
C GLU A 58 -13.56 10.64 1.65
N PHE A 59 -12.43 10.69 2.38
CA PHE A 59 -11.95 11.93 3.01
C PHE A 59 -11.65 13.02 1.98
N ASN A 60 -11.25 12.62 0.77
CA ASN A 60 -10.95 13.54 -0.32
C ASN A 60 -12.11 13.75 -1.28
N GLU A 61 -13.29 13.19 -1.02
CA GLU A 61 -14.47 13.26 -1.90
C GLU A 61 -14.12 12.85 -3.34
N ALA A 62 -13.21 11.85 -3.47
CA ALA A 62 -12.75 11.36 -4.76
C ALA A 62 -13.68 10.25 -5.26
N GLU A 63 -14.22 10.45 -6.45
CA GLU A 63 -15.01 9.41 -7.13
C GLU A 63 -14.08 8.46 -7.88
N ILE A 64 -14.21 7.16 -7.59
CA ILE A 64 -13.47 6.10 -8.26
C ILE A 64 -14.45 5.31 -9.13
N LEU A 65 -14.24 5.36 -10.45
CA LEU A 65 -15.00 4.55 -11.39
C LEU A 65 -14.65 3.07 -11.17
N MET A 66 -15.63 2.28 -10.83
CA MET A 66 -15.46 0.83 -10.73
C MET A 66 -15.70 0.21 -12.11
N ASN A 67 -14.87 -0.74 -12.47
CA ASN A 67 -14.81 -1.39 -13.78
C ASN A 67 -14.22 -0.46 -14.88
N SER A 68 -13.14 -0.93 -15.47
CA SER A 68 -12.48 -0.22 -16.55
C SER A 68 -13.36 -0.13 -17.80
N PRO A 69 -13.38 1.03 -18.49
CA PRO A 69 -14.01 1.12 -19.81
C PRO A 69 -13.25 0.24 -20.82
N GLU A 70 -13.93 -0.22 -21.87
CA GLU A 70 -13.29 -1.02 -22.93
C GLU A 70 -12.26 -0.21 -23.71
N GLU A 71 -12.54 1.07 -23.94
CA GLU A 71 -11.69 1.98 -24.70
C GLU A 71 -11.60 3.36 -24.05
N TRP A 72 -10.46 4.03 -24.22
CA TRP A 72 -10.25 5.41 -23.76
C TRP A 72 -9.61 6.28 -24.84
N GLY A 73 -10.26 7.37 -25.19
CA GLY A 73 -9.82 8.26 -26.26
C GLY A 73 -8.69 9.24 -25.87
N GLY A 74 -8.31 9.29 -24.62
CA GLY A 74 -7.23 10.12 -24.08
C GLY A 74 -6.00 9.31 -23.71
N THR A 75 -5.29 9.72 -22.64
CA THR A 75 -4.16 8.97 -22.08
C THR A 75 -4.62 8.11 -20.89
N VAL A 76 -4.25 6.85 -20.89
CA VAL A 76 -4.35 5.98 -19.72
C VAL A 76 -3.05 6.09 -18.94
N VAL A 77 -3.13 6.54 -17.69
CA VAL A 77 -2.01 6.61 -16.76
C VAL A 77 -2.19 5.48 -15.75
N VAL A 78 -1.41 4.44 -15.87
CA VAL A 78 -1.41 3.32 -14.94
C VAL A 78 -0.52 3.68 -13.76
N LEU A 79 -1.02 3.49 -12.55
CA LEU A 79 -0.34 3.84 -11.32
C LEU A 79 -0.13 2.60 -10.46
N ASP A 80 1.10 2.44 -9.98
CA ASP A 80 1.46 1.43 -9.00
C ASP A 80 1.11 0.00 -9.43
N SER A 81 1.45 -0.33 -10.68
CA SER A 81 1.14 -1.65 -11.26
C SER A 81 2.30 -2.16 -12.10
N PRO A 82 3.04 -3.18 -11.62
CA PRO A 82 4.24 -3.67 -12.29
C PRO A 82 3.96 -4.42 -13.60
N ASN A 83 2.73 -4.85 -13.83
CA ASN A 83 2.32 -5.54 -15.05
C ASN A 83 0.82 -5.35 -15.33
N PRO A 84 0.35 -5.59 -16.58
CA PRO A 84 -1.06 -5.41 -16.95
C PRO A 84 -2.05 -6.27 -16.16
N GLU A 85 -1.63 -7.45 -15.69
CA GLU A 85 -2.51 -8.36 -14.94
C GLU A 85 -2.95 -7.76 -13.61
N HIS A 86 -2.11 -6.91 -12.99
CA HIS A 86 -2.43 -6.22 -11.74
C HIS A 86 -3.60 -5.24 -11.85
N CYS A 87 -3.85 -4.68 -13.04
CA CYS A 87 -4.89 -3.67 -13.26
C CYS A 87 -5.85 -4.00 -14.41
N SER A 88 -5.92 -5.27 -14.82
CA SER A 88 -6.79 -5.70 -15.91
C SER A 88 -8.28 -5.67 -15.53
N PRO A 89 -9.20 -5.40 -16.49
CA PRO A 89 -8.91 -5.13 -17.89
C PRO A 89 -8.34 -3.71 -18.12
N VAL A 90 -7.26 -3.65 -18.87
CA VAL A 90 -6.67 -2.37 -19.29
C VAL A 90 -7.42 -1.85 -20.52
N PRO A 91 -7.91 -0.59 -20.50
CA PRO A 91 -8.63 -0.02 -21.65
C PRO A 91 -7.76 0.06 -22.89
N LYS A 92 -8.34 -0.21 -24.04
CA LYS A 92 -7.69 0.06 -25.32
C LYS A 92 -7.46 1.57 -25.48
N THR A 93 -6.23 1.96 -25.74
CA THR A 93 -5.84 3.36 -25.96
C THR A 93 -4.65 3.46 -26.89
N LYS A 94 -4.48 4.63 -27.51
CA LYS A 94 -3.29 4.97 -28.31
C LYS A 94 -2.17 5.57 -27.45
N HIS A 95 -2.46 5.94 -26.21
CA HIS A 95 -1.58 6.69 -25.36
C HIS A 95 -1.61 6.13 -23.94
N MET A 96 -0.50 5.50 -23.54
CA MET A 96 -0.37 4.90 -22.21
C MET A 96 0.92 5.33 -21.54
N ILE A 97 0.81 5.64 -20.26
CA ILE A 97 1.94 5.87 -19.36
C ILE A 97 1.80 4.91 -18.19
N VAL A 98 2.88 4.26 -17.80
CA VAL A 98 2.96 3.47 -16.56
C VAL A 98 3.91 4.17 -15.61
N ILE A 99 3.46 4.40 -14.37
CA ILE A 99 4.25 5.03 -13.30
C ILE A 99 4.32 4.04 -12.15
N ASP A 100 5.53 3.56 -11.84
CA ASP A 100 5.69 2.46 -10.91
C ASP A 100 7.04 2.49 -10.19
N HIS A 101 7.07 1.99 -8.95
CA HIS A 101 8.27 1.89 -8.11
C HIS A 101 8.68 0.44 -7.81
N HIS A 102 7.90 -0.55 -8.21
CA HIS A 102 8.21 -1.96 -7.94
C HIS A 102 9.55 -2.37 -8.53
N THR A 103 10.20 -3.37 -7.94
CA THR A 103 11.54 -3.83 -8.34
C THR A 103 11.62 -4.23 -9.81
N LYS A 104 10.53 -4.76 -10.37
CA LYS A 104 10.47 -5.25 -11.74
C LYS A 104 9.16 -4.83 -12.40
N ILE A 105 9.26 -4.28 -13.60
CA ILE A 105 8.13 -3.98 -14.49
C ILE A 105 8.25 -4.87 -15.73
N GLU A 106 7.14 -5.47 -16.16
CA GLU A 106 7.12 -6.34 -17.35
C GLU A 106 5.71 -6.47 -17.97
N GLY A 107 5.66 -6.96 -19.20
CA GLY A 107 4.40 -7.32 -19.88
C GLY A 107 3.63 -6.17 -20.49
N TRP A 108 4.16 -4.95 -20.49
CA TRP A 108 3.55 -3.80 -21.16
C TRP A 108 3.88 -3.80 -22.64
N ASP A 109 2.93 -3.35 -23.47
CA ASP A 109 3.06 -3.30 -24.93
C ASP A 109 4.16 -2.35 -25.39
N GLU A 110 4.74 -2.63 -26.57
CA GLU A 110 5.65 -1.71 -27.26
C GLU A 110 4.94 -0.38 -27.55
N GLY A 111 5.60 0.73 -27.17
CA GLY A 111 5.04 2.09 -27.28
C GLY A 111 4.38 2.61 -26.02
N THR A 112 4.27 1.80 -24.95
CA THR A 112 3.91 2.30 -23.63
C THR A 112 5.05 3.14 -23.06
N GLU A 113 4.76 4.36 -22.63
CA GLU A 113 5.72 5.20 -21.90
C GLU A 113 5.87 4.67 -20.48
N ILE A 114 7.08 4.36 -20.04
CA ILE A 114 7.33 3.78 -18.71
C ILE A 114 8.17 4.73 -17.87
N ILE A 115 7.62 5.20 -16.76
CA ILE A 115 8.29 5.98 -15.73
C ILE A 115 8.50 5.07 -14.52
N HIS A 116 9.65 4.38 -14.50
CA HIS A 116 9.98 3.38 -13.50
C HIS A 116 11.14 3.81 -12.62
N GLN A 117 10.93 3.79 -11.29
CA GLN A 117 11.95 4.16 -10.30
C GLN A 117 12.01 3.17 -9.14
N PRO A 118 12.70 2.02 -9.28
CA PRO A 118 12.70 0.95 -8.27
C PRO A 118 13.49 1.28 -6.99
N ASN A 119 14.17 2.41 -6.93
CA ASN A 119 14.84 2.94 -5.73
C ASN A 119 13.93 3.85 -4.89
N LYS A 120 12.76 4.21 -5.39
CA LYS A 120 11.73 4.90 -4.61
C LYS A 120 10.98 3.93 -3.72
N THR A 121 10.50 4.42 -2.59
CA THR A 121 9.77 3.60 -1.62
C THR A 121 8.27 3.62 -1.84
N SER A 122 7.78 4.45 -2.77
CA SER A 122 6.37 4.54 -3.17
C SER A 122 6.21 5.21 -4.54
N THR A 123 5.14 4.92 -5.22
CA THR A 123 4.73 5.62 -6.45
C THR A 123 4.46 7.11 -6.18
N ALA A 124 3.95 7.44 -4.98
CA ALA A 124 3.75 8.83 -4.56
C ALA A 124 5.00 9.70 -4.65
N GLU A 125 6.19 9.17 -4.36
CA GLU A 125 7.44 9.91 -4.51
C GLU A 125 7.74 10.27 -5.98
N ILE A 126 7.35 9.41 -6.92
CA ILE A 126 7.47 9.67 -8.36
C ILE A 126 6.46 10.74 -8.78
N ILE A 127 5.23 10.68 -8.25
CA ILE A 127 4.20 11.69 -8.53
C ILE A 127 4.62 13.09 -8.09
N ILE A 128 5.28 13.23 -6.92
CA ILE A 128 5.84 14.52 -6.47
C ILE A 128 6.80 15.08 -7.53
N GLN A 129 7.69 14.24 -8.05
CA GLN A 129 8.67 14.67 -9.05
C GLN A 129 7.97 15.08 -10.37
N ILE A 130 6.99 14.30 -10.82
CA ILE A 130 6.21 14.60 -12.03
C ILE A 130 5.49 15.95 -11.90
N ILE A 131 4.79 16.19 -10.79
CA ILE A 131 4.07 17.44 -10.55
C ILE A 131 5.05 18.63 -10.58
N ASN A 132 6.22 18.50 -9.93
CA ASN A 132 7.25 19.52 -9.95
C ASN A 132 7.85 19.75 -11.34
N GLU A 133 8.14 18.69 -12.12
CA GLU A 133 8.69 18.79 -13.49
C GLU A 133 7.69 19.39 -14.48
N LEU A 134 6.39 19.24 -14.23
CA LEU A 134 5.32 19.89 -15.00
C LEU A 134 5.10 21.35 -14.57
N GLY A 135 5.79 21.83 -13.53
CA GLY A 135 5.62 23.18 -13.01
C GLY A 135 4.28 23.41 -12.30
N LEU A 136 3.61 22.33 -11.90
CA LEU A 136 2.32 22.35 -11.20
C LEU A 136 2.54 22.50 -9.68
N LYS A 137 1.52 23.02 -8.98
CA LYS A 137 1.61 23.23 -7.54
C LYS A 137 0.98 22.08 -6.77
N ILE A 138 1.71 21.60 -5.76
CA ILE A 138 1.19 20.71 -4.74
C ILE A 138 0.42 21.59 -3.72
N ASN A 139 -0.90 21.43 -3.62
CA ASN A 139 -1.69 22.07 -2.57
C ASN A 139 -1.79 21.17 -1.33
N LYS A 140 -2.34 21.69 -0.22
CA LYS A 140 -2.48 20.95 1.05
C LYS A 140 -3.19 19.60 0.86
N LYS A 141 -4.26 19.52 0.07
CA LYS A 141 -5.00 18.29 -0.19
C LYS A 141 -4.10 17.25 -0.87
N CYS A 142 -3.43 17.66 -1.94
CA CYS A 142 -2.46 16.82 -2.67
C CYS A 142 -1.31 16.38 -1.73
N ALA A 143 -0.78 17.29 -0.94
CA ALA A 143 0.32 17.01 0.00
C ALA A 143 -0.07 15.98 1.06
N ASN A 144 -1.26 16.08 1.65
CA ASN A 144 -1.75 15.12 2.64
C ASN A 144 -1.92 13.71 2.08
N VAL A 145 -2.50 13.56 0.87
CA VAL A 145 -2.70 12.23 0.28
C VAL A 145 -1.38 11.58 -0.11
N LEU A 146 -0.43 12.34 -0.69
CA LEU A 146 0.90 11.83 -1.02
C LEU A 146 1.69 11.44 0.24
N LEU A 147 1.55 12.19 1.34
CA LEU A 147 2.17 11.83 2.61
C LEU A 147 1.55 10.55 3.19
N ALA A 148 0.23 10.35 3.03
CA ALA A 148 -0.43 9.11 3.44
C ALA A 148 0.11 7.89 2.69
N ALA A 149 0.33 8.03 1.38
CA ALA A 149 0.94 7.01 0.54
C ALA A 149 2.34 6.64 1.03
N ILE A 150 3.23 7.62 1.13
CA ILE A 150 4.60 7.41 1.62
C ILE A 150 4.60 6.75 3.01
N TYR A 151 3.76 7.21 3.92
CA TYR A 151 3.67 6.67 5.29
C TYR A 151 3.25 5.20 5.31
N THR A 152 2.28 4.81 4.49
CA THR A 152 1.80 3.43 4.44
C THR A 152 2.78 2.50 3.77
N ASP A 153 3.32 2.89 2.63
CA ASP A 153 4.16 2.03 1.80
C ASP A 153 5.53 1.79 2.43
N THR A 154 6.04 2.79 3.16
CA THR A 154 7.25 2.63 3.97
C THR A 154 7.03 1.90 5.30
N GLY A 155 5.83 1.38 5.54
CA GLY A 155 5.49 0.74 6.81
C GLY A 155 5.66 1.69 8.00
N GLN A 156 5.10 2.88 7.91
CA GLN A 156 5.22 3.95 8.93
C GLN A 156 6.68 4.43 9.09
N PHE A 157 7.33 4.70 7.97
CA PHE A 157 8.74 5.11 7.84
C PHE A 157 9.78 4.08 8.31
N ARG A 158 9.39 2.83 8.60
CA ARG A 158 10.35 1.78 8.99
C ARG A 158 11.31 1.39 7.86
N HIS A 159 10.86 1.53 6.61
CA HIS A 159 11.62 1.23 5.40
C HIS A 159 11.97 2.49 4.60
N ALA A 160 11.87 3.67 5.23
CA ALA A 160 12.22 4.94 4.61
C ALA A 160 13.72 5.07 4.37
N ASN A 161 14.06 5.77 3.30
CA ASN A 161 15.43 6.19 2.99
C ASN A 161 15.54 7.72 3.01
N ASN A 162 16.70 8.27 2.69
CA ASN A 162 16.93 9.73 2.69
C ASN A 162 16.01 10.47 1.70
N GLU A 163 15.72 9.88 0.54
CA GLU A 163 14.86 10.48 -0.48
C GLU A 163 13.41 10.51 0.00
N THR A 164 12.96 9.46 0.70
CA THR A 164 11.64 9.39 1.34
C THR A 164 11.43 10.54 2.33
N PHE A 165 12.40 10.79 3.20
CA PHE A 165 12.31 11.91 4.16
C PHE A 165 12.37 13.27 3.47
N SER A 166 13.15 13.41 2.40
CA SER A 166 13.17 14.62 1.58
C SER A 166 11.80 14.87 0.93
N SER A 167 11.19 13.83 0.38
CA SER A 167 9.83 13.89 -0.19
C SER A 167 8.79 14.27 0.87
N ALA A 168 8.86 13.67 2.05
CA ALA A 168 7.97 14.00 3.17
C ALA A 168 8.16 15.46 3.63
N SER A 169 9.40 15.97 3.68
CA SER A 169 9.68 17.38 3.99
C SER A 169 9.02 18.33 2.99
N ILE A 170 9.18 18.06 1.69
CA ILE A 170 8.54 18.85 0.62
C ILE A 170 7.03 18.87 0.80
N LEU A 171 6.41 17.75 1.14
CA LEU A 171 4.97 17.68 1.36
C LEU A 171 4.54 18.50 2.58
N CYS A 172 5.30 18.45 3.69
CA CYS A 172 5.03 19.28 4.87
C CYS A 172 5.17 20.77 4.57
N GLU A 173 6.16 21.19 3.78
CA GLU A 173 6.34 22.56 3.31
C GLU A 173 5.16 23.03 2.44
N ASN A 174 4.51 22.10 1.72
CA ASN A 174 3.30 22.34 0.95
C ASN A 174 2.00 22.16 1.78
N GLY A 175 2.11 22.09 3.09
CA GLY A 175 0.98 22.13 4.04
C GLY A 175 0.43 20.76 4.43
N ALA A 176 1.15 19.67 4.16
CA ALA A 176 0.76 18.38 4.71
C ALA A 176 0.87 18.40 6.24
N GLU A 177 -0.13 17.83 6.91
CA GLU A 177 -0.19 17.70 8.35
C GLU A 177 -0.06 16.23 8.78
N PRO A 178 1.14 15.78 9.19
CA PRO A 178 1.40 14.37 9.50
C PRO A 178 0.41 13.78 10.52
N GLN A 179 -0.01 14.57 11.51
CA GLN A 179 -0.95 14.11 12.53
C GLN A 179 -2.36 13.85 11.96
N GLU A 180 -2.83 14.70 11.03
CA GLU A 180 -4.09 14.45 10.32
C GLU A 180 -4.02 13.16 9.50
N VAL A 181 -2.90 12.97 8.78
CA VAL A 181 -2.66 11.79 7.96
C VAL A 181 -2.64 10.50 8.79
N ILE A 182 -1.91 10.50 9.91
CA ILE A 182 -1.84 9.33 10.81
C ILE A 182 -3.23 9.03 11.38
N THR A 183 -3.96 10.05 11.85
CA THR A 183 -5.31 9.89 12.41
C THR A 183 -6.29 9.33 11.37
N LEU A 184 -6.20 9.79 10.11
CA LEU A 184 -7.04 9.29 9.03
C LEU A 184 -6.78 7.81 8.72
N LEU A 185 -5.51 7.41 8.76
CA LEU A 185 -5.10 6.03 8.50
C LEU A 185 -5.34 5.10 9.70
N ASP A 186 -5.40 5.64 10.92
CA ASP A 186 -5.75 4.85 12.09
C ASP A 186 -7.18 4.33 11.95
N SER A 187 -7.28 3.03 11.80
CA SER A 187 -8.56 2.35 11.79
C SER A 187 -8.98 2.06 13.23
N GLU A 188 -10.14 2.54 13.65
CA GLU A 188 -10.73 2.00 14.87
C GLU A 188 -10.91 0.49 14.71
N ARG A 189 -10.15 -0.24 15.50
CA ARG A 189 -10.28 -1.71 15.52
C ARG A 189 -11.65 -2.07 16.08
N PRO A 190 -12.41 -2.94 15.42
CA PRO A 190 -13.67 -3.44 15.97
C PRO A 190 -13.47 -3.97 17.40
N ILE A 191 -14.43 -3.74 18.27
CA ILE A 191 -14.38 -4.20 19.67
C ILE A 191 -14.08 -5.70 19.75
N ILE A 192 -14.66 -6.50 18.85
CA ILE A 192 -14.43 -7.95 18.78
C ILE A 192 -12.96 -8.26 18.55
N GLN A 193 -12.27 -7.48 17.70
CA GLN A 193 -10.86 -7.65 17.45
C GLN A 193 -10.01 -7.22 18.65
N LYS A 194 -10.33 -6.10 19.30
CA LYS A 194 -9.67 -5.64 20.53
C LYS A 194 -9.77 -6.72 21.62
N VAL A 195 -10.97 -7.28 21.81
CA VAL A 195 -11.22 -8.36 22.78
C VAL A 195 -10.44 -9.63 22.43
N ALA A 196 -10.35 -10.00 21.14
CA ALA A 196 -9.58 -11.17 20.72
C ALA A 196 -8.09 -11.02 21.08
N PHE A 197 -7.50 -9.84 20.88
CA PHE A 197 -6.10 -9.57 21.23
C PHE A 197 -5.86 -9.59 22.73
N LEU A 198 -6.77 -9.02 23.52
CA LEU A 198 -6.69 -9.08 24.98
C LEU A 198 -6.80 -10.52 25.51
N LYS A 199 -7.72 -11.32 24.94
CA LYS A 199 -7.84 -12.76 25.27
C LYS A 199 -6.59 -13.54 24.86
N ALA A 200 -5.99 -13.22 23.71
CA ALA A 200 -4.74 -13.84 23.28
C ALA A 200 -3.63 -13.59 24.30
N ALA A 201 -3.50 -12.37 24.78
CA ALA A 201 -2.53 -12.01 25.81
C ALA A 201 -2.83 -12.69 27.17
N GLN A 202 -4.11 -12.71 27.57
CA GLN A 202 -4.55 -13.35 28.82
C GLN A 202 -4.29 -14.87 28.83
N ASN A 203 -4.52 -15.54 27.71
CA ASN A 203 -4.36 -16.98 27.54
C ASN A 203 -2.94 -17.39 27.09
N MET A 204 -2.05 -16.42 26.96
CA MET A 204 -0.70 -16.65 26.46
C MET A 204 0.09 -17.54 27.40
N LYS A 205 0.66 -18.61 26.84
CA LYS A 205 1.69 -19.41 27.48
C LYS A 205 3.00 -19.19 26.75
N TRP A 206 4.10 -19.14 27.45
CA TRP A 206 5.41 -18.94 26.84
C TRP A 206 6.48 -19.78 27.49
N ILE A 207 7.51 -20.07 26.74
CA ILE A 207 8.72 -20.74 27.20
C ILE A 207 9.93 -19.96 26.70
N GLN A 208 10.99 -20.00 27.48
CA GLN A 208 12.29 -19.49 27.03
C GLN A 208 13.18 -20.65 26.60
N HIS A 209 13.75 -20.55 25.41
CA HIS A 209 14.75 -21.47 24.90
C HIS A 209 16.01 -20.69 24.52
N GLY A 210 17.05 -20.82 25.35
CA GLY A 210 18.22 -19.96 25.27
C GLY A 210 17.85 -18.49 25.44
N LYS A 211 18.08 -17.67 24.43
CA LYS A 211 17.70 -16.26 24.43
C LYS A 211 16.36 -15.96 23.73
N TRP A 212 15.68 -17.01 23.24
CA TRP A 212 14.45 -16.87 22.46
C TRP A 212 13.23 -17.17 23.30
N ILE A 213 12.16 -16.41 23.07
CA ILE A 213 10.86 -16.59 23.72
C ILE A 213 9.87 -17.10 22.68
N ILE A 214 9.30 -18.28 22.94
CA ILE A 214 8.25 -18.88 22.14
C ILE A 214 6.94 -18.76 22.90
N ALA A 215 5.94 -18.15 22.28
CA ALA A 215 4.64 -17.94 22.90
C ALA A 215 3.52 -18.60 22.10
N THR A 216 2.55 -19.18 22.82
CA THR A 216 1.37 -19.82 22.24
C THR A 216 0.10 -19.27 22.87
N SER A 217 -1.00 -19.21 22.09
CA SER A 217 -2.32 -18.86 22.62
C SER A 217 -3.44 -19.49 21.80
N ILE A 218 -4.65 -19.48 22.36
CA ILE A 218 -5.88 -19.91 21.68
C ILE A 218 -6.90 -18.77 21.75
N VAL A 219 -7.50 -18.45 20.60
CA VAL A 219 -8.53 -17.42 20.41
C VAL A 219 -9.72 -17.97 19.63
N GLY A 220 -10.85 -17.28 19.63
CA GLY A 220 -12.01 -17.69 18.83
C GLY A 220 -11.91 -17.21 17.36
N SER A 221 -11.14 -16.15 17.10
CA SER A 221 -10.94 -15.53 15.79
C SER A 221 -9.78 -14.54 15.83
N PHE A 222 -9.36 -14.00 14.68
CA PHE A 222 -8.26 -13.03 14.55
C PHE A 222 -6.89 -13.57 14.96
N GLU A 223 -6.60 -14.85 14.68
CA GLU A 223 -5.39 -15.55 15.04
C GLU A 223 -4.13 -14.83 14.54
N SER A 224 -4.14 -14.40 13.26
CA SER A 224 -3.01 -13.72 12.63
C SER A 224 -2.69 -12.38 13.28
N GLY A 225 -3.72 -11.59 13.61
CA GLY A 225 -3.58 -10.35 14.34
C GLY A 225 -3.06 -10.57 15.76
N SER A 226 -3.61 -11.57 16.46
CA SER A 226 -3.19 -11.97 17.80
C SER A 226 -1.72 -12.41 17.85
N ALA A 227 -1.29 -13.24 16.89
CA ALA A 227 0.11 -13.68 16.79
C ALA A 227 1.06 -12.48 16.56
N ARG A 228 0.67 -11.51 15.71
CA ARG A 228 1.44 -10.28 15.53
C ARG A 228 1.58 -9.47 16.81
N HIS A 229 0.51 -9.36 17.61
CA HIS A 229 0.56 -8.63 18.88
C HIS A 229 1.41 -9.36 19.93
N MET A 230 1.45 -10.68 19.92
CA MET A 230 2.35 -11.44 20.81
C MET A 230 3.83 -11.19 20.49
N ILE A 231 4.20 -11.00 19.20
CA ILE A 231 5.55 -10.56 18.84
C ILE A 231 5.84 -9.16 19.40
N VAL A 232 4.88 -8.24 19.32
CA VAL A 232 5.02 -6.88 19.89
C VAL A 232 5.17 -6.92 21.41
N LEU A 233 4.53 -7.87 22.09
CA LEU A 233 4.66 -8.09 23.54
C LEU A 233 6.01 -8.70 23.95
N GLY A 234 6.84 -9.14 22.98
CA GLY A 234 8.19 -9.63 23.26
C GLY A 234 8.45 -11.10 22.89
N ALA A 235 7.49 -11.79 22.28
CA ALA A 235 7.76 -13.13 21.78
C ALA A 235 8.63 -13.07 20.51
N ASP A 236 9.60 -13.99 20.39
CA ASP A 236 10.37 -14.17 19.15
C ASP A 236 9.64 -15.06 18.14
N VAL A 237 8.85 -16.01 18.64
CA VAL A 237 7.96 -16.85 17.86
C VAL A 237 6.59 -16.87 18.54
N ALA A 238 5.55 -16.61 17.79
CA ALA A 238 4.17 -16.65 18.25
C ALA A 238 3.36 -17.66 17.44
N ILE A 239 2.62 -18.54 18.12
CA ILE A 239 1.72 -19.53 17.52
C ILE A 239 0.34 -19.34 18.15
N VAL A 240 -0.65 -18.99 17.35
CA VAL A 240 -2.02 -18.78 17.83
C VAL A 240 -2.97 -19.68 17.09
N GLY A 241 -3.74 -20.47 17.84
CA GLY A 241 -4.74 -21.39 17.32
C GLY A 241 -6.16 -20.87 17.49
N SER A 242 -7.07 -21.30 16.62
CA SER A 242 -8.52 -21.23 16.82
C SER A 242 -9.19 -22.52 16.41
N ASN A 243 -10.21 -22.94 17.18
CA ASN A 243 -11.01 -24.09 16.84
C ASN A 243 -12.01 -23.74 15.73
N GLN A 244 -12.03 -24.52 14.67
CA GLN A 244 -12.97 -24.38 13.58
C GLN A 244 -14.22 -25.23 13.81
N LYS A 245 -15.34 -24.86 13.19
CA LYS A 245 -16.64 -25.58 13.35
C LYS A 245 -16.59 -27.04 12.89
N ASN A 246 -15.65 -27.39 12.00
CA ASN A 246 -15.44 -28.73 11.46
C ASN A 246 -14.54 -29.62 12.36
N GLY A 247 -14.16 -29.13 13.53
CA GLY A 247 -13.25 -29.84 14.44
C GLY A 247 -11.76 -29.68 14.14
N GLU A 248 -11.40 -28.97 13.10
CA GLU A 248 -10.02 -28.63 12.79
C GLU A 248 -9.53 -27.44 13.61
N MET A 249 -8.22 -27.33 13.76
CA MET A 249 -7.59 -26.16 14.37
C MET A 249 -6.87 -25.35 13.29
N ARG A 250 -7.26 -24.08 13.17
CA ARG A 250 -6.52 -23.13 12.34
C ARG A 250 -5.37 -22.54 13.15
N LEU A 251 -4.15 -22.64 12.63
CA LEU A 251 -2.95 -22.06 13.26
C LEU A 251 -2.49 -20.84 12.47
N SER A 252 -2.12 -19.80 13.20
CA SER A 252 -1.41 -18.64 12.66
C SER A 252 -0.12 -18.43 13.42
N THR A 253 0.96 -18.32 12.67
CA THR A 253 2.30 -18.24 13.24
C THR A 253 3.01 -16.96 12.80
N ARG A 254 3.85 -16.41 13.67
CA ARG A 254 4.70 -15.25 13.38
C ARG A 254 6.07 -15.44 14.02
N ALA A 255 7.09 -14.88 13.38
CA ALA A 255 8.44 -14.81 13.92
C ALA A 255 8.94 -13.37 13.90
N SER A 256 9.73 -12.98 14.89
CA SER A 256 10.36 -11.67 14.95
C SER A 256 11.46 -11.54 13.88
N ASN A 257 11.72 -10.31 13.41
CA ASN A 257 12.78 -10.06 12.45
C ASN A 257 14.16 -10.50 12.99
N GLN A 258 14.36 -10.46 14.32
CA GLN A 258 15.63 -10.85 14.96
C GLN A 258 15.93 -12.33 14.78
N ILE A 259 14.90 -13.20 14.84
CA ILE A 259 15.13 -14.65 14.68
C ILE A 259 15.18 -15.03 13.20
N VAL A 260 14.38 -14.36 12.37
CA VAL A 260 14.36 -14.57 10.89
C VAL A 260 15.71 -14.20 10.28
N SER A 261 16.29 -13.07 10.67
CA SER A 261 17.61 -12.64 10.18
C SER A 261 18.76 -13.58 10.53
N LYS A 262 18.54 -14.51 11.45
CA LYS A 262 19.49 -15.57 11.84
C LYS A 262 19.22 -16.91 11.15
N GLY A 263 18.39 -16.91 10.10
CA GLY A 263 18.10 -18.09 9.29
C GLY A 263 16.95 -18.95 9.81
N PHE A 264 16.17 -18.49 10.80
CA PHE A 264 15.01 -19.24 11.25
C PHE A 264 13.90 -19.17 10.21
N ASN A 265 13.46 -20.33 9.73
CA ASN A 265 12.39 -20.46 8.75
C ASN A 265 11.22 -21.23 9.35
N LEU A 266 10.17 -20.52 9.70
CA LEU A 266 8.98 -21.08 10.34
C LEU A 266 8.19 -22.00 9.40
N THR A 267 8.16 -21.70 8.10
CA THR A 267 7.48 -22.53 7.09
C THR A 267 8.07 -23.93 7.02
N GLN A 268 9.40 -24.03 6.96
CA GLN A 268 10.09 -25.32 6.94
C GLN A 268 9.86 -26.19 8.19
N ILE A 269 9.53 -25.55 9.32
CA ILE A 269 9.21 -26.27 10.56
C ILE A 269 7.78 -26.81 10.49
N LEU A 270 6.84 -26.01 10.01
CA LEU A 270 5.43 -26.38 9.92
C LEU A 270 5.17 -27.47 8.86
N GLU A 271 5.97 -27.51 7.78
CA GLU A 271 5.90 -28.56 6.77
C GLU A 271 6.32 -29.96 7.28
N LYS A 272 6.92 -30.04 8.46
CA LYS A 272 7.38 -31.30 9.10
C LYS A 272 6.43 -31.83 10.17
N ILE A 273 5.37 -31.11 10.45
CA ILE A 273 4.36 -31.45 11.46
C ILE A 273 3.07 -31.89 10.76
#